data_01677e12fb9a0a99213bc16cc138768e
#
_entry.id   01677e12fb9a0a99213bc16cc138768e
#
_cell.length_a   1.000
_cell.length_b   1.000
_cell.length_c   1.000
_cell.angle_alpha   90.00
_cell.angle_beta   90.00
_cell.angle_gamma   90.00
#
_symmetry.space_group_name_H-M   'P 1'
#
loop_
_entity.id
_entity.type
_entity.pdbx_description
1 polymer ?
#
loop_
_entity_poly.entity_id
_entity_poly.type
_entity_poly.pdbx_seq_one_letter_code
_entity_poly.pdbx_strand_id
1 'polypeptide(L)'
;MITAVHHVSFTVSDMERSLDFYRGALGFEVLDDRTVAGSFAETVTTLKGVRMRIIHLSGYGQGLELIQYLAAAGQPEAPRTCDTGSAHLCYVVDDIEAEIARLSELGVRFLSEVMTVEGGPNAGNRMVYFLDPDGIPMEFTQPARGG
;
A
#
# COMPACT_ATOMS: atom_id res chain seq x y z
N MET A 1 3.79 3.12 26.99
CA MET A 1 4.70 2.17 26.31
C MET A 1 4.01 1.66 25.06
N ILE A 2 4.65 1.65 23.88
CA ILE A 2 4.12 1.06 22.63
C ILE A 2 4.15 -0.45 22.81
N THR A 3 3.07 -1.15 22.46
CA THR A 3 2.93 -2.62 22.61
C THR A 3 2.88 -3.36 21.28
N ALA A 4 2.41 -2.70 20.20
CA ALA A 4 2.33 -3.28 18.87
C ALA A 4 2.15 -2.20 17.80
N VAL A 5 2.38 -2.55 16.52
CA VAL A 5 1.89 -1.81 15.36
C VAL A 5 0.52 -2.37 15.02
N HIS A 6 -0.51 -1.52 14.92
CA HIS A 6 -1.87 -1.94 14.61
C HIS A 6 -2.11 -2.01 13.10
N HIS A 7 -1.80 -0.94 12.39
CA HIS A 7 -1.96 -0.86 10.93
C HIS A 7 -1.00 0.15 10.31
N VAL A 8 -0.85 0.07 9.00
CA VAL A 8 -0.37 1.13 8.11
C VAL A 8 -1.57 1.67 7.35
N SER A 9 -1.61 2.98 7.07
CA SER A 9 -2.74 3.60 6.38
C SER A 9 -2.29 4.28 5.09
N PHE A 10 -3.11 4.14 4.02
CA PHE A 10 -2.96 4.87 2.77
C PHE A 10 -4.22 5.68 2.48
N THR A 11 -4.02 6.94 2.08
CA THR A 11 -5.10 7.77 1.54
C THR A 11 -5.21 7.51 0.05
N VAL A 12 -6.41 7.11 -0.39
CA VAL A 12 -6.70 6.71 -1.77
C VAL A 12 -7.72 7.64 -2.41
N SER A 13 -7.65 7.83 -3.72
CA SER A 13 -8.56 8.72 -4.44
C SER A 13 -9.89 8.05 -4.83
N ASP A 14 -9.88 6.73 -5.05
CA ASP A 14 -11.03 5.91 -5.41
C ASP A 14 -10.98 4.57 -4.67
N MET A 15 -11.92 4.39 -3.74
CA MET A 15 -11.96 3.22 -2.87
C MET A 15 -12.24 1.91 -3.62
N GLU A 16 -13.11 1.93 -4.62
CA GLU A 16 -13.43 0.69 -5.36
C GLU A 16 -12.23 0.22 -6.19
N ARG A 17 -11.56 1.14 -6.86
CA ARG A 17 -10.34 0.85 -7.60
C ARG A 17 -9.22 0.34 -6.69
N SER A 18 -9.10 0.91 -5.49
CA SER A 18 -8.13 0.44 -4.50
C SER A 18 -8.49 -0.94 -3.94
N LEU A 19 -9.78 -1.23 -3.72
CA LEU A 19 -10.23 -2.56 -3.31
C LEU A 19 -9.97 -3.63 -4.37
N ASP A 20 -10.17 -3.32 -5.65
CA ASP A 20 -9.82 -4.25 -6.74
C ASP A 20 -8.34 -4.60 -6.73
N PHE A 21 -7.49 -3.64 -6.36
CA PHE A 21 -6.06 -3.86 -6.23
C PHE A 21 -5.70 -4.58 -4.91
N TYR A 22 -6.00 -4.01 -3.74
CA TYR A 22 -5.53 -4.57 -2.47
C TYR A 22 -6.23 -5.89 -2.12
N ARG A 23 -7.54 -6.00 -2.33
CA ARG A 23 -8.29 -7.23 -2.11
C ARG A 23 -8.18 -8.18 -3.31
N GLY A 24 -8.41 -7.66 -4.52
CA GLY A 24 -8.50 -8.48 -5.73
C GLY A 24 -7.15 -8.96 -6.22
N ALA A 25 -6.17 -8.08 -6.36
CA ALA A 25 -4.86 -8.42 -6.91
C ALA A 25 -3.85 -8.87 -5.83
N LEU A 26 -3.83 -8.22 -4.65
CA LEU A 26 -2.89 -8.55 -3.58
C LEU A 26 -3.42 -9.54 -2.54
N GLY A 27 -4.73 -9.83 -2.51
CA GLY A 27 -5.30 -10.86 -1.65
C GLY A 27 -5.52 -10.46 -0.19
N PHE A 28 -5.63 -9.17 0.13
CA PHE A 28 -6.05 -8.73 1.44
C PHE A 28 -7.52 -9.04 1.71
N GLU A 29 -7.87 -9.33 2.94
CA GLU A 29 -9.23 -9.56 3.39
C GLU A 29 -9.82 -8.28 4.01
N VAL A 30 -11.07 -7.93 3.63
CA VAL A 30 -11.78 -6.79 4.21
C VAL A 30 -12.37 -7.18 5.56
N LEU A 31 -12.03 -6.42 6.60
CA LEU A 31 -12.53 -6.62 7.96
C LEU A 31 -13.66 -5.66 8.31
N ASP A 32 -13.61 -4.42 7.83
CA ASP A 32 -14.58 -3.37 8.15
C ASP A 32 -14.63 -2.33 7.03
N ASP A 33 -15.81 -1.78 6.77
CA ASP A 33 -16.06 -0.71 5.79
C ASP A 33 -17.07 0.26 6.37
N ARG A 34 -16.66 1.49 6.60
CA ARG A 34 -17.53 2.50 7.23
C ARG A 34 -17.26 3.91 6.76
N THR A 35 -18.26 4.76 6.88
CA THR A 35 -18.12 6.19 6.69
C THR A 35 -18.09 6.91 8.05
N VAL A 36 -17.12 7.80 8.22
CA VAL A 36 -16.91 8.61 9.42
C VAL A 36 -17.00 10.09 9.08
N ALA A 37 -17.72 10.87 9.90
CA ALA A 37 -17.91 12.30 9.75
C ALA A 37 -18.25 12.94 11.11
N GLY A 38 -18.41 14.26 11.12
CA GLY A 38 -18.82 15.04 12.31
C GLY A 38 -17.66 15.35 13.25
N SER A 39 -18.00 15.79 14.47
CA SER A 39 -17.02 16.38 15.40
C SER A 39 -15.85 15.46 15.77
N PHE A 40 -16.09 14.17 15.86
CA PHE A 40 -15.03 13.19 16.11
C PHE A 40 -13.99 13.20 14.96
N ALA A 41 -14.47 13.07 13.71
CA ALA A 41 -13.60 13.07 12.53
C ALA A 41 -12.84 14.39 12.41
N GLU A 42 -13.52 15.52 12.60
CA GLU A 42 -12.91 16.86 12.56
C GLU A 42 -11.82 17.04 13.63
N THR A 43 -12.07 16.52 14.83
CA THR A 43 -11.08 16.60 15.93
C THR A 43 -9.85 15.78 15.64
N VAL A 44 -10.02 14.54 15.19
CA VAL A 44 -8.91 13.62 14.93
C VAL A 44 -8.07 14.08 13.73
N THR A 45 -8.71 14.52 12.64
CA THR A 45 -8.01 14.93 11.41
C THR A 45 -7.62 16.40 11.39
N THR A 46 -8.18 17.23 12.29
CA THR A 46 -8.08 18.70 12.27
C THR A 46 -8.67 19.37 11.02
N LEU A 47 -9.47 18.63 10.24
CA LEU A 47 -10.10 19.10 8.99
C LEU A 47 -11.60 19.37 9.22
N LYS A 48 -12.03 20.61 8.98
CA LYS A 48 -13.45 21.00 9.10
C LYS A 48 -14.28 20.41 7.94
N GLY A 49 -15.47 19.92 8.27
CA GLY A 49 -16.40 19.34 7.29
C GLY A 49 -15.92 18.03 6.68
N VAL A 50 -14.93 17.39 7.27
CA VAL A 50 -14.39 16.15 6.77
C VAL A 50 -15.43 15.03 6.80
N ARG A 51 -15.43 14.22 5.73
CA ARG A 51 -16.14 12.97 5.62
C ARG A 51 -15.25 11.95 4.91
N MET A 52 -15.04 10.80 5.52
CA MET A 52 -14.13 9.78 5.02
C MET A 52 -14.85 8.44 4.94
N ARG A 53 -14.58 7.65 3.90
CA ARG A 53 -14.80 6.20 3.91
C ARG A 53 -13.49 5.55 4.34
N ILE A 54 -13.56 4.65 5.31
CA ILE A 54 -12.42 3.96 5.88
C ILE A 54 -12.68 2.46 5.76
N ILE A 55 -11.73 1.75 5.19
CA ILE A 55 -11.77 0.30 5.08
C ILE A 55 -10.54 -0.29 5.76
N HIS A 56 -10.79 -1.20 6.70
CA HIS A 56 -9.74 -1.99 7.33
C HIS A 56 -9.58 -3.32 6.61
N LEU A 57 -8.34 -3.63 6.29
CA LEU A 57 -7.93 -4.85 5.61
C LEU A 57 -6.93 -5.60 6.47
N SER A 58 -6.86 -6.92 6.30
CA SER A 58 -5.85 -7.79 6.93
C SER A 58 -5.23 -8.69 5.89
N GLY A 59 -3.93 -8.85 5.96
CA GLY A 59 -3.20 -9.76 5.09
C GLY A 59 -1.73 -9.87 5.52
N TYR A 60 -1.16 -11.04 5.37
CA TYR A 60 0.28 -11.28 5.58
C TYR A 60 0.78 -10.89 6.99
N GLY A 61 -0.09 -11.02 7.99
CA GLY A 61 0.21 -10.61 9.38
C GLY A 61 0.19 -9.10 9.63
N GLN A 62 -0.26 -8.29 8.66
CA GLN A 62 -0.30 -6.84 8.72
C GLN A 62 -1.73 -6.32 8.60
N GLY A 63 -2.08 -5.34 9.43
CA GLY A 63 -3.28 -4.50 9.25
C GLY A 63 -2.99 -3.40 8.24
N LEU A 64 -3.91 -3.19 7.30
CA LEU A 64 -3.88 -2.09 6.34
C LEU A 64 -5.18 -1.32 6.43
N GLU A 65 -5.11 0.02 6.43
CA GLU A 65 -6.27 0.89 6.38
C GLU A 65 -6.25 1.71 5.10
N LEU A 66 -7.35 1.71 4.36
CA LEU A 66 -7.56 2.60 3.22
C LEU A 66 -8.52 3.71 3.61
N ILE A 67 -8.15 4.96 3.33
CA ILE A 67 -8.97 6.13 3.62
C ILE A 67 -9.25 6.88 2.33
N GLN A 68 -10.52 7.03 1.98
CA GLN A 68 -10.95 7.95 0.93
C GLN A 68 -11.64 9.17 1.56
N TYR A 69 -11.10 10.35 1.32
CA TYR A 69 -11.73 11.59 1.73
C TYR A 69 -12.83 11.96 0.76
N LEU A 70 -14.10 11.84 1.20
CA LEU A 70 -15.31 12.18 0.43
C LEU A 70 -15.65 13.67 0.50
N ALA A 71 -15.15 14.36 1.52
CA ALA A 71 -15.18 15.82 1.69
C ALA A 71 -13.90 16.27 2.40
N ALA A 72 -13.45 17.49 2.13
CA ALA A 72 -12.15 18.02 2.51
C ALA A 72 -10.97 17.19 1.93
N ALA A 73 -11.13 16.69 0.71
CA ALA A 73 -10.10 15.92 0.02
C ALA A 73 -8.85 16.76 -0.25
N GLY A 74 -7.69 16.12 -0.16
CA GLY A 74 -6.40 16.70 -0.53
C GLY A 74 -6.16 16.71 -2.04
N GLN A 75 -4.95 17.06 -2.45
CA GLN A 75 -4.54 17.02 -3.85
C GLN A 75 -4.15 15.58 -4.24
N PRO A 76 -4.56 15.12 -5.42
CA PRO A 76 -4.27 13.77 -5.89
C PRO A 76 -2.86 13.69 -6.55
N GLU A 77 -1.82 14.02 -5.81
CA GLU A 77 -0.44 13.88 -6.29
C GLU A 77 0.18 12.60 -5.73
N ALA A 78 0.60 11.72 -6.62
CA ALA A 78 1.33 10.51 -6.24
C ALA A 78 2.76 10.90 -5.81
N PRO A 79 3.21 10.52 -4.61
CA PRO A 79 4.56 10.80 -4.15
C PRO A 79 5.57 10.00 -4.97
N ARG A 80 6.67 10.64 -5.38
CA ARG A 80 7.83 9.89 -5.90
C ARG A 80 8.55 9.22 -4.73
N THR A 81 9.27 8.14 -4.98
CA THR A 81 10.01 7.42 -3.93
C THR A 81 11.03 8.28 -3.20
N CYS A 82 11.49 9.39 -3.79
CA CYS A 82 12.44 10.33 -3.22
C CYS A 82 11.80 11.51 -2.47
N ASP A 83 10.49 11.65 -2.50
CA ASP A 83 9.82 12.77 -1.82
C ASP A 83 9.72 12.50 -0.32
N THR A 84 10.06 13.49 0.49
CA THR A 84 9.99 13.36 1.95
C THR A 84 8.55 13.06 2.38
N GLY A 85 8.38 12.02 3.17
CA GLY A 85 7.06 11.53 3.59
C GLY A 85 6.53 10.40 2.69
N SER A 86 7.19 10.08 1.57
CA SER A 86 6.89 8.88 0.80
C SER A 86 7.17 7.64 1.64
N ALA A 87 6.25 6.68 1.59
CA ALA A 87 6.37 5.39 2.26
C ALA A 87 5.95 4.30 1.29
N HIS A 88 6.39 3.07 1.53
CA HIS A 88 5.97 1.89 0.76
C HIS A 88 5.79 0.67 1.67
N LEU A 89 5.01 -0.30 1.21
CA LEU A 89 4.99 -1.65 1.76
C LEU A 89 5.84 -2.56 0.89
N CYS A 90 6.70 -3.34 1.54
CA CYS A 90 7.50 -4.37 0.90
C CYS A 90 6.91 -5.75 1.22
N TYR A 91 6.59 -6.51 0.19
CA TYR A 91 6.08 -7.88 0.30
C TYR A 91 7.18 -8.87 -0.02
N VAL A 92 7.28 -9.91 0.79
CA VAL A 92 8.18 -11.05 0.50
C VAL A 92 7.45 -12.01 -0.41
N VAL A 93 8.08 -12.37 -1.52
CA VAL A 93 7.55 -13.32 -2.50
C VAL A 93 8.53 -14.48 -2.71
N ASP A 94 8.03 -15.63 -3.08
CA ASP A 94 8.82 -16.84 -3.36
C ASP A 94 9.23 -16.94 -4.84
N ASP A 95 8.46 -16.34 -5.75
CA ASP A 95 8.75 -16.23 -7.19
C ASP A 95 8.37 -14.84 -7.71
N ILE A 96 9.36 -13.94 -7.77
CA ILE A 96 9.15 -12.55 -8.18
C ILE A 96 8.72 -12.41 -9.64
N GLU A 97 9.20 -13.29 -10.53
CA GLU A 97 8.84 -13.27 -11.96
C GLU A 97 7.38 -13.70 -12.16
N ALA A 98 6.92 -14.71 -11.42
CA ALA A 98 5.54 -15.15 -11.48
C ALA A 98 4.58 -14.06 -10.97
N GLU A 99 4.94 -13.37 -9.88
CA GLU A 99 4.13 -12.26 -9.36
C GLU A 99 4.11 -11.06 -10.30
N ILE A 100 5.23 -10.72 -10.94
CA ILE A 100 5.28 -9.66 -11.95
C ILE A 100 4.38 -10.01 -13.14
N ALA A 101 4.48 -11.22 -13.67
CA ALA A 101 3.65 -11.66 -14.79
C ALA A 101 2.16 -11.55 -14.45
N ARG A 102 1.76 -12.09 -13.29
CA ARG A 102 0.38 -12.07 -12.81
C ARG A 102 -0.17 -10.65 -12.63
N LEU A 103 0.58 -9.76 -11.97
CA LEU A 103 0.14 -8.39 -11.73
C LEU A 103 0.18 -7.53 -13.00
N SER A 104 1.12 -7.80 -13.92
CA SER A 104 1.18 -7.11 -15.21
C SER A 104 -0.05 -7.39 -16.08
N GLU A 105 -0.59 -8.63 -16.04
CA GLU A 105 -1.87 -8.98 -16.69
C GLU A 105 -3.06 -8.19 -16.14
N LEU A 106 -2.97 -7.77 -14.86
CA LEU A 106 -3.96 -6.90 -14.20
C LEU A 106 -3.68 -5.39 -14.41
N GLY A 107 -2.66 -5.05 -15.22
CA GLY A 107 -2.32 -3.66 -15.55
C GLY A 107 -1.50 -2.94 -14.49
N VAL A 108 -0.92 -3.65 -13.51
CA VAL A 108 -0.05 -3.04 -12.49
C VAL A 108 1.24 -2.55 -13.13
N ARG A 109 1.65 -1.34 -12.79
CA ARG A 109 2.86 -0.71 -13.34
C ARG A 109 4.06 -0.97 -12.44
N PHE A 110 5.07 -1.63 -12.98
CA PHE A 110 6.39 -1.78 -12.38
C PHE A 110 7.30 -0.61 -12.77
N LEU A 111 8.18 -0.19 -11.86
CA LEU A 111 9.06 0.99 -12.07
C LEU A 111 10.39 0.63 -12.76
N SER A 112 10.80 -0.63 -12.68
CA SER A 112 12.05 -1.13 -13.28
C SER A 112 11.92 -2.62 -13.60
N GLU A 113 12.97 -3.16 -14.18
CA GLU A 113 13.23 -4.61 -14.17
C GLU A 113 13.61 -5.06 -12.76
N VAL A 114 13.56 -6.37 -12.52
CA VAL A 114 14.03 -6.96 -11.26
C VAL A 114 15.54 -6.76 -11.11
N MET A 115 15.93 -6.23 -9.97
CA MET A 115 17.34 -6.01 -9.63
C MET A 115 17.76 -6.94 -8.51
N THR A 116 19.03 -7.37 -8.54
CA THR A 116 19.65 -8.09 -7.42
C THR A 116 20.38 -7.09 -6.53
N VAL A 117 20.14 -7.18 -5.23
CA VAL A 117 20.79 -6.32 -4.23
C VAL A 117 22.26 -6.71 -4.12
N GLU A 118 23.18 -5.78 -4.41
CA GLU A 118 24.61 -6.06 -4.49
C GLU A 118 25.32 -6.08 -3.13
N GLY A 119 24.74 -5.46 -2.07
CA GLY A 119 25.39 -5.33 -0.78
C GLY A 119 24.46 -5.13 0.41
N GLY A 120 25.05 -5.10 1.61
CA GLY A 120 24.30 -4.93 2.85
C GLY A 120 23.61 -6.23 3.32
N PRO A 121 22.72 -6.12 4.34
CA PRO A 121 22.08 -7.29 4.96
C PRO A 121 21.14 -8.06 4.03
N ASN A 122 20.72 -7.44 2.93
CA ASN A 122 19.81 -8.02 1.94
C ASN A 122 20.54 -8.44 0.65
N ALA A 123 21.88 -8.50 0.66
CA ALA A 123 22.66 -8.89 -0.52
C ALA A 123 22.21 -10.25 -1.08
N GLY A 124 22.03 -10.30 -2.40
CA GLY A 124 21.51 -11.47 -3.11
C GLY A 124 19.99 -11.55 -3.21
N ASN A 125 19.24 -10.76 -2.44
CA ASN A 125 17.79 -10.64 -2.63
C ASN A 125 17.51 -10.00 -3.99
N ARG A 126 16.39 -10.40 -4.59
CA ARG A 126 15.86 -9.78 -5.80
C ARG A 126 14.73 -8.84 -5.43
N MET A 127 14.64 -7.69 -6.05
CA MET A 127 13.64 -6.69 -5.72
C MET A 127 13.12 -5.93 -6.94
N VAL A 128 11.91 -5.40 -6.83
CA VAL A 128 11.31 -4.51 -7.81
C VAL A 128 10.27 -3.60 -7.14
N TYR A 129 10.22 -2.33 -7.56
CA TYR A 129 9.14 -1.43 -7.17
C TYR A 129 7.98 -1.50 -8.17
N PHE A 130 6.76 -1.39 -7.65
CA PHE A 130 5.54 -1.23 -8.43
C PHE A 130 4.63 -0.21 -7.77
N LEU A 131 3.56 0.17 -8.45
CA LEU A 131 2.65 1.22 -7.98
C LEU A 131 1.26 0.66 -7.77
N ASP A 132 0.61 1.14 -6.71
CA ASP A 132 -0.82 0.99 -6.55
C ASP A 132 -1.60 1.86 -7.57
N PRO A 133 -2.93 1.81 -7.63
CA PRO A 133 -3.72 2.61 -8.56
C PRO A 133 -3.57 4.13 -8.40
N ASP A 134 -3.21 4.62 -7.22
CA ASP A 134 -2.96 6.03 -6.94
C ASP A 134 -1.50 6.44 -7.10
N GLY A 135 -0.63 5.50 -7.50
CA GLY A 135 0.80 5.72 -7.65
C GLY A 135 1.58 5.62 -6.35
N ILE A 136 0.99 5.07 -5.29
CA ILE A 136 1.70 4.81 -4.03
C ILE A 136 2.72 3.69 -4.28
N PRO A 137 4.00 3.89 -3.92
CA PRO A 137 5.02 2.88 -4.14
C PRO A 137 4.79 1.63 -3.30
N MET A 138 5.01 0.48 -3.93
CA MET A 138 5.05 -0.85 -3.32
C MET A 138 6.33 -1.54 -3.74
N GLU A 139 6.75 -2.56 -3.02
CA GLU A 139 7.96 -3.32 -3.32
C GLU A 139 7.71 -4.82 -3.21
N PHE A 140 8.26 -5.58 -4.14
CA PHE A 140 8.50 -7.00 -3.93
C PHE A 140 9.96 -7.24 -3.59
N THR A 141 10.19 -8.13 -2.63
CA THR A 141 11.51 -8.71 -2.36
C THR A 141 11.39 -10.23 -2.35
N GLN A 142 12.29 -10.87 -3.09
CA GLN A 142 12.49 -12.32 -3.05
C GLN A 142 13.82 -12.58 -2.37
N PRO A 143 13.85 -13.26 -1.22
CA PRO A 143 15.09 -13.61 -0.55
C PRO A 143 16.01 -14.44 -1.43
N ALA A 144 17.31 -14.24 -1.28
CA ALA A 144 18.29 -15.10 -1.91
C ALA A 144 18.00 -16.57 -1.51
N ARG A 145 17.97 -17.48 -2.48
CA ARG A 145 17.87 -18.90 -2.17
C ARG A 145 19.13 -19.25 -1.37
N GLY A 146 18.95 -19.71 -0.13
CA GLY A 146 20.06 -20.12 0.71
C GLY A 146 20.94 -21.15 -0.04
N GLY A 147 22.22 -20.85 -0.11
CA GLY A 147 23.23 -21.78 -0.60
C GLY A 147 23.43 -22.92 0.41
#